data_f19bd3d43fe4ae2a4fd40f8164b792b1
#
_entry.id   f19bd3d43fe4ae2a4fd40f8164b792b1
#
_cell.length_a   1.000
_cell.length_b   1.000
_cell.length_c   1.000
_cell.angle_alpha   90.00
_cell.angle_beta   90.00
_cell.angle_gamma   90.00
#
_symmetry.space_group_name_H-M   'P 1'
#
loop_
_entity.id
_entity.type
_entity.pdbx_description
1 polymer ?
#
loop_
_entity_poly.entity_id
_entity_poly.type
_entity_poly.pdbx_seq_one_letter_code
_entity_poly.pdbx_strand_id
1 'polypeptide(L)'
;MTQPFLAARDFLLAHRTDYATAVRDFRWPQLDEFNWALDYFDAMAKGNAANALWIVEEDGSEQRYSFQQLAVRSNQVANHLRALGVSRGDRVLLMLGNDVALWDTMLAAFKLGAVVIPATAMLNTDDLRDRIERGQVRHVVVGEANVHKFAGLAQGCSRICVGSAPSGWVAHSAAFEYPEHFEADGRTLATDPMLLYFT
;
A
#
# COMPACT_ATOMS: atom_id res chain seq x y z
N MET A 1 19.73 -11.14 0.19
CA MET A 1 19.02 -10.75 -1.06
C MET A 1 18.88 -9.23 -1.23
N THR A 2 18.78 -8.45 -0.17
CA THR A 2 18.59 -6.97 -0.21
C THR A 2 19.86 -6.16 -0.54
N GLN A 3 21.05 -6.75 -0.48
CA GLN A 3 22.33 -6.04 -0.65
C GLN A 3 22.43 -5.25 -1.98
N PRO A 4 22.05 -5.80 -3.17
CA PRO A 4 22.13 -5.04 -4.40
C PRO A 4 21.20 -3.82 -4.41
N PHE A 5 20.00 -3.93 -3.79
CA PHE A 5 19.08 -2.80 -3.64
C PHE A 5 19.67 -1.72 -2.73
N LEU A 6 20.23 -2.11 -1.58
CA LEU A 6 20.86 -1.17 -0.64
C LEU A 6 22.07 -0.47 -1.29
N ALA A 7 22.89 -1.18 -2.02
CA ALA A 7 24.04 -0.59 -2.72
C ALA A 7 23.59 0.45 -3.78
N ALA A 8 22.56 0.14 -4.56
CA ALA A 8 22.00 1.08 -5.53
C ALA A 8 21.40 2.32 -4.87
N ARG A 9 20.64 2.15 -3.78
CA ARG A 9 20.10 3.24 -2.98
C ARG A 9 21.22 4.13 -2.42
N ASP A 10 22.22 3.53 -1.78
CA ASP A 10 23.31 4.26 -1.13
C ASP A 10 24.17 5.00 -2.15
N PHE A 11 24.38 4.42 -3.33
CA PHE A 11 25.02 5.12 -4.45
C PHE A 11 24.26 6.40 -4.82
N LEU A 12 22.93 6.33 -5.01
CA LEU A 12 22.13 7.51 -5.34
C LEU A 12 22.13 8.55 -4.21
N LEU A 13 22.07 8.11 -2.97
CA LEU A 13 22.16 9.03 -1.81
C LEU A 13 23.52 9.73 -1.73
N ALA A 14 24.59 9.02 -2.01
CA ALA A 14 25.96 9.60 -2.01
C ALA A 14 26.14 10.63 -3.16
N HIS A 15 25.47 10.43 -4.29
CA HIS A 15 25.58 11.30 -5.48
C HIS A 15 24.34 12.17 -5.73
N ARG A 16 23.52 12.44 -4.71
CA ARG A 16 22.27 13.21 -4.84
C ARG A 16 22.45 14.65 -5.38
N THR A 17 23.64 15.19 -5.26
CA THR A 17 24.02 16.52 -5.76
C THR A 17 24.98 16.47 -6.97
N ASP A 18 25.37 15.27 -7.41
CA ASP A 18 26.24 15.03 -8.55
C ASP A 18 25.48 14.25 -9.64
N TYR A 19 24.68 14.97 -10.41
CA TYR A 19 23.85 14.41 -11.47
C TYR A 19 24.67 13.68 -12.53
N ALA A 20 25.85 14.23 -12.91
CA ALA A 20 26.68 13.67 -13.97
C ALA A 20 27.20 12.26 -13.57
N THR A 21 27.69 12.11 -12.35
CA THR A 21 28.13 10.81 -11.83
C THR A 21 26.95 9.86 -11.63
N ALA A 22 25.82 10.37 -11.09
CA ALA A 22 24.64 9.54 -10.89
C ALA A 22 24.14 8.93 -12.21
N VAL A 23 24.02 9.72 -13.28
CA VAL A 23 23.57 9.21 -14.61
C VAL A 23 24.58 8.28 -15.25
N ARG A 24 25.87 8.59 -15.16
CA ARG A 24 26.93 7.79 -15.81
C ARG A 24 27.11 6.43 -15.15
N ASP A 25 27.11 6.38 -13.81
CA ASP A 25 27.60 5.23 -13.06
C ASP A 25 26.51 4.44 -12.35
N PHE A 26 25.29 4.98 -12.20
CA PHE A 26 24.17 4.24 -11.60
C PHE A 26 23.80 3.02 -12.44
N ARG A 27 23.58 1.91 -11.75
CA ARG A 27 23.06 0.67 -12.36
C ARG A 27 21.90 0.16 -11.52
N TRP A 28 20.81 -0.23 -12.19
CA TRP A 28 19.69 -0.87 -11.53
C TRP A 28 20.12 -2.21 -10.94
N PRO A 29 19.71 -2.49 -9.68
CA PRO A 29 20.00 -3.79 -9.08
C PRO A 29 19.29 -4.91 -9.87
N GLN A 30 20.00 -6.01 -10.09
CA GLN A 30 19.43 -7.22 -10.71
C GLN A 30 18.98 -8.13 -9.55
N LEU A 31 17.68 -8.36 -9.46
CA LEU A 31 17.04 -9.16 -8.42
C LEU A 31 16.02 -10.08 -9.09
N ASP A 32 16.01 -11.36 -8.71
CA ASP A 32 15.00 -12.32 -9.17
C ASP A 32 13.73 -12.18 -8.31
N GLU A 33 13.92 -12.03 -7.00
CA GLU A 33 12.87 -11.92 -6.00
C GLU A 33 13.12 -10.69 -5.14
N PHE A 34 12.09 -9.89 -4.95
CA PHE A 34 12.16 -8.72 -4.09
C PHE A 34 10.76 -8.22 -3.73
N ASN A 35 10.49 -8.10 -2.45
CA ASN A 35 9.32 -7.41 -1.91
C ASN A 35 9.76 -6.20 -1.09
N TRP A 36 9.57 -5.01 -1.62
CA TRP A 36 10.04 -3.79 -0.97
C TRP A 36 9.53 -3.65 0.47
N ALA A 37 8.26 -4.02 0.73
CA ALA A 37 7.68 -3.88 2.06
C ALA A 37 8.28 -4.90 3.06
N LEU A 38 8.48 -6.15 2.65
CA LEU A 38 9.00 -7.20 3.52
C LEU A 38 10.53 -7.15 3.63
N ASP A 39 11.22 -7.05 2.48
CA ASP A 39 12.68 -7.19 2.42
C ASP A 39 13.41 -5.92 2.86
N TYR A 40 12.80 -4.75 2.68
CA TYR A 40 13.43 -3.48 3.02
C TYR A 40 12.71 -2.74 4.14
N PHE A 41 11.41 -2.42 3.96
CA PHE A 41 10.68 -1.58 4.92
C PHE A 41 10.62 -2.23 6.31
N ASP A 42 10.17 -3.48 6.41
CA ASP A 42 10.03 -4.19 7.69
C ASP A 42 11.39 -4.39 8.38
N ALA A 43 12.42 -4.71 7.59
CA ALA A 43 13.77 -4.85 8.13
C ALA A 43 14.30 -3.53 8.75
N MET A 44 14.06 -2.40 8.07
CA MET A 44 14.44 -1.07 8.54
C MET A 44 13.55 -0.57 9.69
N ALA A 45 12.28 -0.96 9.71
CA ALA A 45 11.29 -0.56 10.71
C ALA A 45 11.44 -1.28 12.06
N LYS A 46 12.12 -2.43 12.08
CA LYS A 46 12.29 -3.24 13.29
C LYS A 46 13.01 -2.48 14.39
N GLY A 47 12.30 -2.21 15.51
CA GLY A 47 12.81 -1.44 16.63
C GLY A 47 13.03 0.05 16.35
N ASN A 48 12.61 0.54 15.21
CA ASN A 48 12.80 1.93 14.78
C ASN A 48 11.66 2.82 15.28
N ALA A 49 11.91 3.57 16.34
CA ALA A 49 10.97 4.52 16.95
C ALA A 49 10.96 5.90 16.27
N ALA A 50 11.78 6.14 15.25
CA ALA A 50 11.77 7.40 14.52
C ALA A 50 10.44 7.62 13.80
N ASN A 51 10.05 8.89 13.66
CA ASN A 51 8.83 9.28 12.94
C ASN A 51 8.92 8.83 11.47
N ALA A 52 7.95 8.01 11.05
CA ALA A 52 7.78 7.59 9.67
C ALA A 52 6.68 8.37 8.97
N LEU A 53 5.62 8.70 9.70
CA LEU A 53 4.46 9.42 9.20
C LEU A 53 4.04 10.48 10.22
N TRP A 54 3.85 11.69 9.74
CA TRP A 54 3.31 12.80 10.53
C TRP A 54 2.23 13.47 9.69
N ILE A 55 0.99 13.35 10.14
CA ILE A 55 -0.19 13.96 9.53
C ILE A 55 -0.59 15.15 10.41
N VAL A 56 -0.78 16.29 9.78
CA VAL A 56 -1.26 17.52 10.40
C VAL A 56 -2.56 17.90 9.71
N GLU A 57 -3.64 18.01 10.46
CA GLU A 57 -4.96 18.38 9.97
C GLU A 57 -5.13 19.90 9.92
N GLU A 58 -6.15 20.39 9.22
CA GLU A 58 -6.42 21.83 9.10
C GLU A 58 -6.76 22.50 10.44
N ASP A 59 -7.33 21.74 11.39
CA ASP A 59 -7.63 22.22 12.75
C ASP A 59 -6.39 22.24 13.67
N GLY A 60 -5.23 21.84 13.17
CA GLY A 60 -3.97 21.78 13.89
C GLY A 60 -3.78 20.51 14.70
N SER A 61 -4.70 19.54 14.65
CA SER A 61 -4.51 18.24 15.26
C SER A 61 -3.42 17.45 14.52
N GLU A 62 -2.67 16.61 15.24
CA GLU A 62 -1.53 15.88 14.71
C GLU A 62 -1.62 14.40 15.03
N GLN A 63 -1.21 13.58 14.07
CA GLN A 63 -1.01 12.15 14.26
C GLN A 63 0.42 11.80 13.85
N ARG A 64 1.10 11.01 14.68
CA ARG A 64 2.48 10.58 14.43
C ARG A 64 2.60 9.07 14.59
N TYR A 65 3.23 8.43 13.63
CA TYR A 65 3.48 7.00 13.62
C TYR A 65 4.96 6.74 13.38
N SER A 66 5.57 5.90 14.22
CA SER A 66 6.93 5.43 14.00
C SER A 66 6.99 4.39 12.87
N PHE A 67 8.19 4.14 12.35
CA PHE A 67 8.42 3.05 11.39
C PHE A 67 7.95 1.71 11.95
N GLN A 68 8.26 1.41 13.21
CA GLN A 68 7.81 0.17 13.85
C GLN A 68 6.29 0.09 13.93
N GLN A 69 5.60 1.17 14.30
CA GLN A 69 4.14 1.19 14.36
C GLN A 69 3.51 0.95 13.00
N LEU A 70 4.02 1.57 11.92
CA LEU A 70 3.50 1.32 10.57
C LEU A 70 3.77 -0.12 10.11
N ALA A 71 4.91 -0.72 10.47
CA ALA A 71 5.17 -2.13 10.15
C ALA A 71 4.17 -3.05 10.84
N VAL A 72 3.90 -2.85 12.15
CA VAL A 72 2.92 -3.63 12.91
C VAL A 72 1.51 -3.45 12.35
N ARG A 73 1.06 -2.22 12.16
CA ARG A 73 -0.25 -1.91 11.59
C ARG A 73 -0.44 -2.57 10.22
N SER A 74 0.55 -2.42 9.34
CA SER A 74 0.48 -3.03 8.00
C SER A 74 0.50 -4.56 8.02
N ASN A 75 1.08 -5.21 9.04
CA ASN A 75 0.97 -6.65 9.24
C ASN A 75 -0.47 -7.06 9.56
N GLN A 76 -1.12 -6.35 10.47
CA GLN A 76 -2.51 -6.59 10.84
C GLN A 76 -3.45 -6.38 9.64
N VAL A 77 -3.25 -5.29 8.89
CA VAL A 77 -4.01 -5.01 7.66
C VAL A 77 -3.75 -6.07 6.60
N ALA A 78 -2.52 -6.56 6.44
CA ALA A 78 -2.21 -7.64 5.49
C ALA A 78 -2.91 -8.95 5.85
N ASN A 79 -2.92 -9.33 7.14
CA ASN A 79 -3.66 -10.50 7.62
C ASN A 79 -5.16 -10.36 7.39
N HIS A 80 -5.73 -9.18 7.63
CA HIS A 80 -7.15 -8.90 7.36
C HIS A 80 -7.47 -8.98 5.86
N LEU A 81 -6.70 -8.30 5.00
CA LEU A 81 -6.89 -8.35 3.56
C LEU A 81 -6.79 -9.77 3.02
N ARG A 82 -5.82 -10.57 3.51
CA ARG A 82 -5.69 -11.99 3.17
C ARG A 82 -6.94 -12.78 3.57
N ALA A 83 -7.48 -12.56 4.76
CA ALA A 83 -8.72 -13.20 5.20
C ALA A 83 -9.93 -12.82 4.33
N LEU A 84 -9.92 -11.65 3.69
CA LEU A 84 -10.91 -11.21 2.71
C LEU A 84 -10.61 -11.69 1.28
N GLY A 85 -9.60 -12.55 1.10
CA GLY A 85 -9.26 -13.20 -0.16
C GLY A 85 -8.28 -12.45 -1.05
N VAL A 86 -7.61 -11.40 -0.55
CA VAL A 86 -6.55 -10.72 -1.32
C VAL A 86 -5.34 -11.64 -1.45
N SER A 87 -4.89 -11.83 -2.67
CA SER A 87 -3.77 -12.69 -3.03
C SER A 87 -2.78 -11.95 -3.95
N ARG A 88 -1.59 -12.54 -4.15
CA ARG A 88 -0.58 -12.01 -5.07
C ARG A 88 -1.16 -11.78 -6.47
N GLY A 89 -0.92 -10.60 -7.03
CA GLY A 89 -1.39 -10.19 -8.35
C GLY A 89 -2.83 -9.68 -8.39
N ASP A 90 -3.60 -9.76 -7.28
CA ASP A 90 -4.93 -9.14 -7.22
C ASP A 90 -4.82 -7.62 -7.25
N ARG A 91 -5.77 -6.97 -7.94
CA ARG A 91 -5.82 -5.51 -8.01
C ARG A 91 -6.71 -4.97 -6.91
N VAL A 92 -6.12 -4.07 -6.12
CA VAL A 92 -6.77 -3.37 -5.01
C VAL A 92 -6.91 -1.90 -5.39
N LEU A 93 -8.11 -1.43 -5.65
CA LEU A 93 -8.38 -0.01 -5.85
C LEU A 93 -8.42 0.68 -4.49
N LEU A 94 -7.60 1.72 -4.34
CA LEU A 94 -7.40 2.44 -3.09
C LEU A 94 -7.81 3.90 -3.25
N MET A 95 -8.97 4.28 -2.69
CA MET A 95 -9.49 5.64 -2.72
C MET A 95 -9.57 6.21 -1.30
N LEU A 96 -8.45 6.70 -0.83
CA LEU A 96 -8.29 7.30 0.50
C LEU A 96 -7.66 8.70 0.38
N GLY A 97 -7.91 9.51 1.39
CA GLY A 97 -7.18 10.75 1.63
C GLY A 97 -5.79 10.52 2.22
N ASN A 98 -5.18 11.60 2.68
CA ASN A 98 -3.88 11.52 3.36
C ASN A 98 -4.09 11.18 4.85
N ASP A 99 -4.45 9.95 5.12
CA ASP A 99 -4.62 9.39 6.46
C ASP A 99 -3.74 8.14 6.66
N VAL A 100 -3.61 7.67 7.89
CA VAL A 100 -2.77 6.51 8.20
C VAL A 100 -3.22 5.24 7.47
N ALA A 101 -4.52 5.09 7.21
CA ALA A 101 -5.07 3.92 6.52
C ALA A 101 -4.59 3.80 5.08
N LEU A 102 -4.26 4.92 4.40
CA LEU A 102 -3.62 4.91 3.09
C LEU A 102 -2.29 4.17 3.15
N TRP A 103 -1.44 4.53 4.12
CA TRP A 103 -0.08 4.03 4.24
C TRP A 103 -0.03 2.58 4.72
N ASP A 104 -0.81 2.23 5.74
CA ASP A 104 -0.83 0.86 6.24
C ASP A 104 -1.47 -0.11 5.21
N THR A 105 -2.49 0.33 4.45
CA THR A 105 -3.09 -0.47 3.37
C THR A 105 -2.15 -0.65 2.18
N MET A 106 -1.42 0.39 1.77
CA MET A 106 -0.41 0.26 0.70
C MET A 106 0.69 -0.72 1.09
N LEU A 107 1.25 -0.59 2.29
CA LEU A 107 2.27 -1.52 2.81
C LEU A 107 1.72 -2.95 2.87
N ALA A 108 0.49 -3.13 3.36
CA ALA A 108 -0.17 -4.44 3.44
C ALA A 108 -0.36 -5.08 2.06
N ALA A 109 -0.83 -4.31 1.07
CA ALA A 109 -0.99 -4.80 -0.30
C ALA A 109 0.36 -5.22 -0.90
N PHE A 110 1.43 -4.44 -0.67
CA PHE A 110 2.77 -4.79 -1.13
C PHE A 110 3.30 -6.06 -0.45
N LYS A 111 3.05 -6.26 0.86
CA LYS A 111 3.41 -7.50 1.58
C LYS A 111 2.74 -8.73 0.98
N LEU A 112 1.49 -8.58 0.55
CA LEU A 112 0.71 -9.63 -0.12
C LEU A 112 1.12 -9.85 -1.60
N GLY A 113 1.95 -8.97 -2.17
CA GLY A 113 2.25 -8.98 -3.61
C GLY A 113 1.04 -8.58 -4.46
N ALA A 114 0.08 -7.86 -3.88
CA ALA A 114 -1.07 -7.31 -4.61
C ALA A 114 -0.69 -6.02 -5.35
N VAL A 115 -1.45 -5.69 -6.38
CA VAL A 115 -1.25 -4.52 -7.23
C VAL A 115 -2.19 -3.40 -6.79
N VAL A 116 -1.64 -2.29 -6.32
CA VAL A 116 -2.43 -1.14 -5.89
C VAL A 116 -2.79 -0.26 -7.09
N ILE A 117 -4.07 0.11 -7.21
CA ILE A 117 -4.59 1.11 -8.15
C ILE A 117 -4.96 2.34 -7.33
N PRO A 118 -4.08 3.36 -7.24
CA PRO A 118 -4.42 4.59 -6.53
C PRO A 118 -5.51 5.34 -7.28
N ALA A 119 -6.52 5.80 -6.54
CA ALA A 119 -7.67 6.53 -7.08
C ALA A 119 -7.90 7.80 -6.26
N THR A 120 -7.92 8.96 -6.91
CA THR A 120 -8.25 10.22 -6.25
C THR A 120 -9.74 10.29 -5.91
N ALA A 121 -10.06 10.97 -4.79
CA ALA A 121 -11.43 11.26 -4.40
C ALA A 121 -12.20 12.15 -5.41
N MET A 122 -11.52 12.77 -6.38
CA MET A 122 -12.18 13.57 -7.43
C MET A 122 -12.84 12.74 -8.52
N LEU A 123 -12.56 11.43 -8.62
CA LEU A 123 -13.17 10.57 -9.63
C LEU A 123 -14.68 10.46 -9.43
N ASN A 124 -15.39 10.50 -10.54
CA ASN A 124 -16.83 10.23 -10.57
C ASN A 124 -17.11 8.73 -10.72
N THR A 125 -18.39 8.36 -10.73
CA THR A 125 -18.83 6.95 -10.82
C THR A 125 -18.44 6.29 -12.14
N ASP A 126 -18.45 7.02 -13.25
CA ASP A 126 -18.08 6.47 -14.57
C ASP A 126 -16.58 6.23 -14.69
N ASP A 127 -15.77 7.15 -14.16
CA ASP A 127 -14.33 6.95 -14.05
C ASP A 127 -13.98 5.72 -13.20
N LEU A 128 -14.71 5.52 -12.11
CA LEU A 128 -14.53 4.36 -11.24
C LEU A 128 -14.91 3.06 -11.92
N ARG A 129 -16.02 3.07 -12.70
CA ARG A 129 -16.44 1.90 -13.50
C ARG A 129 -15.33 1.50 -14.47
N ASP A 130 -14.81 2.46 -15.25
CA ASP A 130 -13.71 2.22 -16.19
C ASP A 130 -12.49 1.59 -15.49
N ARG A 131 -12.09 2.14 -14.35
CA ARG A 131 -10.93 1.61 -13.59
C ARG A 131 -11.17 0.22 -13.01
N ILE A 132 -12.38 -0.05 -12.52
CA ILE A 132 -12.75 -1.36 -11.98
C ILE A 132 -12.73 -2.40 -13.11
N GLU A 133 -13.34 -2.11 -14.26
CA GLU A 133 -13.43 -3.02 -15.39
C GLU A 133 -12.07 -3.24 -16.06
N ARG A 134 -11.40 -2.18 -16.52
CA ARG A 134 -10.09 -2.27 -17.20
C ARG A 134 -8.97 -2.73 -16.27
N GLY A 135 -8.99 -2.28 -15.02
CA GLY A 135 -8.05 -2.70 -14.00
C GLY A 135 -8.33 -4.11 -13.49
N GLN A 136 -9.47 -4.72 -13.82
CA GLN A 136 -9.91 -6.01 -13.30
C GLN A 136 -9.82 -6.03 -11.76
N VAL A 137 -10.36 -4.99 -11.12
CA VAL A 137 -10.31 -4.80 -9.67
C VAL A 137 -11.11 -5.90 -8.97
N ARG A 138 -10.54 -6.49 -7.94
CA ARG A 138 -11.18 -7.51 -7.09
C ARG A 138 -11.47 -7.01 -5.69
N HIS A 139 -10.78 -5.98 -5.25
CA HIS A 139 -10.88 -5.44 -3.90
C HIS A 139 -10.89 -3.92 -3.97
N VAL A 140 -11.72 -3.27 -3.14
CA VAL A 140 -11.75 -1.82 -3.03
C VAL A 140 -11.60 -1.41 -1.57
N VAL A 141 -10.75 -0.42 -1.31
CA VAL A 141 -10.56 0.20 0.01
C VAL A 141 -10.85 1.68 -0.14
N VAL A 142 -11.87 2.17 0.56
CA VAL A 142 -12.46 3.48 0.30
C VAL A 142 -12.75 4.21 1.62
N GLY A 143 -12.47 5.50 1.66
CA GLY A 143 -12.89 6.35 2.77
C GLY A 143 -14.42 6.52 2.82
N GLU A 144 -15.00 6.56 4.01
CA GLU A 144 -16.44 6.66 4.26
C GLU A 144 -17.13 7.71 3.39
N ALA A 145 -16.54 8.90 3.26
CA ALA A 145 -17.10 10.00 2.47
C ALA A 145 -17.30 9.66 0.97
N ASN A 146 -16.57 8.68 0.43
CA ASN A 146 -16.60 8.31 -0.98
C ASN A 146 -17.35 6.99 -1.26
N VAL A 147 -17.82 6.28 -0.25
CA VAL A 147 -18.52 4.99 -0.41
C VAL A 147 -19.74 5.11 -1.36
N HIS A 148 -20.46 6.23 -1.30
CA HIS A 148 -21.63 6.48 -2.14
C HIS A 148 -21.33 6.40 -3.66
N LYS A 149 -20.09 6.69 -4.08
CA LYS A 149 -19.65 6.63 -5.49
C LYS A 149 -19.59 5.20 -6.03
N PHE A 150 -19.54 4.21 -5.14
CA PHE A 150 -19.49 2.78 -5.48
C PHE A 150 -20.88 2.13 -5.51
N ALA A 151 -21.96 2.90 -5.39
CA ALA A 151 -23.33 2.39 -5.50
C ALA A 151 -23.53 1.72 -6.88
N GLY A 152 -23.86 0.42 -6.88
CA GLY A 152 -24.01 -0.38 -8.10
C GLY A 152 -22.69 -0.78 -8.78
N LEU A 153 -21.53 -0.34 -8.26
CA LEU A 153 -20.21 -0.74 -8.73
C LEU A 153 -19.59 -1.81 -7.83
N ALA A 154 -18.50 -2.41 -8.31
CA ALA A 154 -17.67 -3.36 -7.56
C ALA A 154 -18.49 -4.56 -7.01
N GLN A 155 -19.52 -4.99 -7.75
CA GLN A 155 -20.25 -6.20 -7.43
C GLN A 155 -19.32 -7.41 -7.59
N GLY A 156 -19.24 -8.25 -6.55
CA GLY A 156 -18.28 -9.37 -6.52
C GLY A 156 -16.88 -9.01 -6.02
N CYS A 157 -16.60 -7.73 -5.77
CA CYS A 157 -15.38 -7.31 -5.07
C CYS A 157 -15.56 -7.37 -3.54
N SER A 158 -14.49 -7.63 -2.80
CA SER A 158 -14.48 -7.29 -1.37
C SER A 158 -14.42 -5.77 -1.22
N ARG A 159 -15.22 -5.24 -0.31
CA ARG A 159 -15.40 -3.80 -0.10
C ARG A 159 -15.03 -3.43 1.33
N ILE A 160 -13.98 -2.65 1.50
CA ILE A 160 -13.46 -2.24 2.79
C ILE A 160 -13.65 -0.72 2.93
N CYS A 161 -14.21 -0.30 4.06
CA CYS A 161 -14.45 1.10 4.37
C CYS A 161 -13.53 1.57 5.49
N VAL A 162 -12.84 2.69 5.29
CA VAL A 162 -12.13 3.44 6.33
C VAL A 162 -13.11 4.48 6.90
N GLY A 163 -13.42 4.36 8.19
CA GLY A 163 -14.49 5.06 8.87
C GLY A 163 -15.66 4.14 9.19
N SER A 164 -16.88 4.68 9.26
CA SER A 164 -18.10 3.92 9.54
C SER A 164 -18.51 3.10 8.32
N ALA A 165 -18.36 1.79 8.42
CA ALA A 165 -18.69 0.88 7.33
C ALA A 165 -20.20 0.70 7.18
N PRO A 166 -20.82 1.07 6.04
CA PRO A 166 -22.22 0.81 5.79
C PRO A 166 -22.48 -0.67 5.49
N SER A 167 -23.76 -1.07 5.43
CA SER A 167 -24.14 -2.45 5.11
C SER A 167 -23.49 -2.93 3.81
N GLY A 168 -22.93 -4.14 3.84
CA GLY A 168 -22.21 -4.75 2.71
C GLY A 168 -20.76 -4.29 2.55
N TRP A 169 -20.24 -3.52 3.48
CA TRP A 169 -18.82 -3.15 3.58
C TRP A 169 -18.21 -3.69 4.87
N VAL A 170 -16.94 -4.04 4.82
CA VAL A 170 -16.16 -4.45 5.99
C VAL A 170 -15.40 -3.25 6.53
N ALA A 171 -15.40 -3.06 7.84
CA ALA A 171 -14.66 -1.97 8.45
C ALA A 171 -13.14 -2.23 8.37
N HIS A 172 -12.37 -1.24 7.90
CA HIS A 172 -10.91 -1.31 7.91
C HIS A 172 -10.36 -1.50 9.33
N SER A 173 -11.01 -0.90 10.34
CA SER A 173 -10.61 -1.02 11.75
C SER A 173 -10.65 -2.45 12.29
N ALA A 174 -11.42 -3.36 11.68
CA ALA A 174 -11.40 -4.78 12.03
C ALA A 174 -10.02 -5.44 11.81
N ALA A 175 -9.16 -4.82 11.01
CA ALA A 175 -7.80 -5.27 10.80
C ALA A 175 -6.99 -5.32 12.12
N PHE A 176 -7.28 -4.43 13.06
CA PHE A 176 -6.51 -4.33 14.31
C PHE A 176 -6.85 -5.42 15.34
N GLU A 177 -7.78 -6.31 15.03
CA GLU A 177 -8.06 -7.55 15.76
C GLU A 177 -7.20 -8.73 15.26
N TYR A 178 -6.50 -8.56 14.12
CA TYR A 178 -5.64 -9.58 13.52
C TYR A 178 -4.23 -9.58 14.12
N PRO A 179 -3.48 -10.68 13.96
CA PRO A 179 -2.11 -10.78 14.48
C PRO A 179 -1.18 -9.67 13.96
N GLU A 180 -0.33 -9.18 14.85
CA GLU A 180 0.70 -8.18 14.55
C GLU A 180 1.87 -8.76 13.73
N HIS A 181 2.00 -10.07 13.66
CA HIS A 181 2.98 -10.77 12.84
C HIS A 181 2.35 -11.19 11.52
N PHE A 182 3.08 -11.03 10.42
CA PHE A 182 2.68 -11.42 9.09
C PHE A 182 3.75 -12.30 8.44
N GLU A 183 3.33 -13.42 7.88
CA GLU A 183 4.14 -14.28 7.02
C GLU A 183 3.54 -14.30 5.62
N ALA A 184 4.38 -14.09 4.62
CA ALA A 184 3.94 -14.12 3.23
C ALA A 184 3.64 -15.56 2.78
N ASP A 185 2.59 -15.73 1.98
CA ASP A 185 2.18 -17.03 1.44
C ASP A 185 3.14 -17.54 0.33
N GLY A 186 4.08 -16.71 -0.10
CA GLY A 186 5.07 -17.02 -1.12
C GLY A 186 5.99 -15.84 -1.39
N ARG A 187 6.83 -15.99 -2.42
CA ARG A 187 7.81 -14.97 -2.80
C ARG A 187 7.25 -14.05 -3.89
N THR A 188 7.61 -12.78 -3.82
CA THR A 188 7.31 -11.79 -4.85
C THR A 188 8.49 -11.73 -5.81
N LEU A 189 8.25 -11.85 -7.12
CA LEU A 189 9.28 -11.64 -8.12
C LEU A 189 9.59 -10.14 -8.24
N ALA A 190 10.83 -9.80 -8.54
CA ALA A 190 11.22 -8.41 -8.77
C ALA A 190 10.54 -7.80 -10.03
N THR A 191 9.97 -8.64 -10.88
CA THR A 191 9.21 -8.26 -12.09
C THR A 191 7.69 -8.21 -11.85
N ASP A 192 7.20 -8.57 -10.65
CA ASP A 192 5.78 -8.47 -10.36
C ASP A 192 5.33 -7.00 -10.36
N PRO A 193 4.18 -6.69 -10.98
CA PRO A 193 3.62 -5.35 -10.90
C PRO A 193 3.20 -5.04 -9.45
N MET A 194 3.53 -3.84 -8.98
CA MET A 194 3.20 -3.36 -7.63
C MET A 194 2.14 -2.25 -7.68
N LEU A 195 2.17 -1.45 -8.74
CA LEU A 195 1.29 -0.30 -8.94
C LEU A 195 0.74 -0.32 -10.37
N LEU A 196 -0.52 0.08 -10.52
CA LEU A 196 -1.16 0.29 -11.81
C LEU A 196 -1.82 1.68 -11.82
N TYR A 197 -1.31 2.57 -12.67
CA TYR A 197 -1.85 3.91 -12.84
C TYR A 197 -2.66 4.02 -14.13
N PHE A 198 -3.71 4.82 -14.06
CA PHE A 198 -4.50 5.25 -15.20
C PHE A 198 -4.11 6.70 -15.54
N THR A 199 -3.77 6.91 -16.77
CA THR A 199 -3.40 8.22 -17.35
C THR A 199 -4.50 8.72 -18.25
#